data_0e797361c31a4d8efc6779ddc9732c12
#
_entry.id   0e797361c31a4d8efc6779ddc9732c12
#
_cell.length_a   1.000
_cell.length_b   1.000
_cell.length_c   1.000
_cell.angle_alpha   90.00
_cell.angle_beta   90.00
_cell.angle_gamma   90.00
#
_symmetry.space_group_name_H-M   'P 1'
#
loop_
_entity.id
_entity.type
_entity.pdbx_description
1 polymer ?
#
loop_
_entity_poly.entity_id
_entity_poly.type
_entity_poly.pdbx_seq_one_letter_code
_entity_poly.pdbx_strand_id
1 'polypeptide(L)'
;QLITLRKQRDEVALEVEQRVLAHPLYPVLTSMPGVGVRTAARLLTEVACRAFASAAHLAAYAGLAPVTRRSGSSIRGEHPSRRGNKALKRALFLSAFAALRDPLSRAYY
;
A
#
# COMPACT_ATOMS: atom_id res chain seq x y z
N GLN A 1 11.26 8.14 30.43
CA GLN A 1 10.84 6.92 29.88
C GLN A 1 9.79 7.06 28.79
N LEU A 2 8.53 7.34 29.09
CA LEU A 2 7.52 7.50 28.04
C LEU A 2 7.81 8.73 27.16
N ILE A 3 8.21 9.85 27.77
CA ILE A 3 8.57 11.08 27.05
C ILE A 3 9.79 10.84 26.16
N THR A 4 10.81 10.14 26.67
CA THR A 4 12.02 9.80 25.91
C THR A 4 11.69 8.89 24.73
N LEU A 5 10.82 7.88 24.93
CA LEU A 5 10.41 6.97 23.87
C LEU A 5 9.63 7.70 22.76
N ARG A 6 8.74 8.61 23.14
CA ARG A 6 8.01 9.44 22.18
C ARG A 6 8.94 10.33 21.37
N LYS A 7 9.92 10.95 22.03
CA LYS A 7 10.91 11.78 21.36
C LYS A 7 11.74 10.97 20.37
N GLN A 8 12.21 9.79 20.77
CA GLN A 8 12.94 8.90 19.89
C GLN A 8 12.10 8.46 18.68
N ARG A 9 10.83 8.12 18.90
CA ARG A 9 9.91 7.77 17.82
C ARG A 9 9.74 8.92 16.83
N ASP A 10 9.59 10.15 17.34
CA ASP A 10 9.41 11.32 16.49
C ASP A 10 10.67 11.64 15.68
N GLU A 11 11.85 11.47 16.28
CA GLU A 11 13.14 11.64 15.59
C GLU A 11 13.30 10.61 14.46
N VAL A 12 12.97 9.34 14.71
CA VAL A 12 13.03 8.29 13.71
C VAL A 12 12.01 8.55 12.59
N ALA A 13 10.80 8.97 12.94
CA ALA A 13 9.77 9.29 11.96
C ALA A 13 10.21 10.44 11.04
N LEU A 14 10.84 11.47 11.60
CA LEU A 14 11.36 12.59 10.81
C LEU A 14 12.47 12.14 9.87
N GLU A 15 13.39 11.31 10.34
CA GLU A 15 14.48 10.78 9.53
C GLU A 15 13.94 9.93 8.37
N VAL A 16 12.96 9.05 8.64
CA VAL A 16 12.31 8.25 7.61
C VAL A 16 11.63 9.15 6.58
N GLU A 17 10.92 10.18 7.02
CA GLU A 17 10.27 11.13 6.14
C GLU A 17 11.27 11.82 5.21
N GLN A 18 12.41 12.28 5.75
CA GLN A 18 13.46 12.90 4.95
C GLN A 18 14.02 11.97 3.89
N ARG A 19 14.23 10.70 4.22
CA ARG A 19 14.71 9.70 3.27
C ARG A 19 13.69 9.40 2.18
N VAL A 20 12.41 9.34 2.55
CA VAL A 20 11.32 9.12 1.61
C VAL A 20 11.21 10.27 0.62
N LEU A 21 11.28 11.51 1.12
CA LEU A 21 11.21 12.72 0.29
C LEU A 21 12.36 12.77 -0.73
N ALA A 22 13.53 12.23 -0.36
CA ALA A 22 14.70 12.18 -1.24
C ALA A 22 14.69 10.99 -2.20
N HIS A 23 13.78 10.05 -2.04
CA HIS A 23 13.75 8.85 -2.88
C HIS A 23 13.25 9.18 -4.30
N PRO A 24 13.89 8.63 -5.35
CA PRO A 24 13.48 8.92 -6.73
C PRO A 24 12.04 8.57 -7.07
N LEU A 25 11.47 7.56 -6.41
CA LEU A 25 10.09 7.14 -6.64
C LEU A 25 9.06 7.97 -5.87
N TYR A 26 9.49 8.86 -4.97
CA TYR A 26 8.56 9.66 -4.19
C TYR A 26 7.62 10.51 -5.06
N PRO A 27 8.11 11.26 -6.07
CA PRO A 27 7.20 12.01 -6.94
C PRO A 27 6.23 11.12 -7.71
N VAL A 28 6.67 9.94 -8.11
CA VAL A 28 5.82 8.98 -8.82
C VAL A 28 4.70 8.48 -7.92
N LEU A 29 5.02 8.08 -6.71
CA LEU A 29 4.03 7.58 -5.76
C LEU A 29 3.03 8.64 -5.34
N THR A 30 3.50 9.86 -5.07
CA THR A 30 2.62 10.94 -4.63
C THR A 30 1.83 11.57 -5.76
N SER A 31 2.12 11.23 -7.02
CA SER A 31 1.27 11.60 -8.14
C SER A 31 -0.07 10.87 -8.13
N MET A 32 -0.15 9.74 -7.43
CA MET A 32 -1.38 9.00 -7.29
C MET A 32 -2.30 9.65 -6.25
N PRO A 33 -3.61 9.83 -6.57
CA PRO A 33 -4.55 10.35 -5.59
C PRO A 33 -4.59 9.48 -4.33
N GLY A 34 -4.60 10.12 -3.17
CA GLY A 34 -4.68 9.43 -1.89
C GLY A 34 -3.36 8.94 -1.32
N VAL A 35 -2.23 9.17 -2.01
CA VAL A 35 -0.90 8.78 -1.54
C VAL A 35 -0.15 10.00 -1.03
N GLY A 36 0.03 10.09 0.27
CA GLY A 36 0.85 11.11 0.93
C GLY A 36 2.20 10.54 1.38
N VAL A 37 2.93 11.30 2.19
CA VAL A 37 4.27 10.92 2.65
C VAL A 37 4.25 9.60 3.41
N ARG A 38 3.32 9.41 4.33
CA ARG A 38 3.25 8.19 5.15
C ARG A 38 2.93 6.95 4.32
N THR A 39 1.98 7.07 3.40
CA THR A 39 1.62 5.98 2.51
C THR A 39 2.78 5.66 1.56
N ALA A 40 3.43 6.68 1.00
CA ALA A 40 4.62 6.50 0.16
C ALA A 40 5.73 5.80 0.93
N ALA A 41 5.98 6.18 2.18
CA ALA A 41 6.97 5.52 3.04
C ALA A 41 6.65 4.04 3.23
N ARG A 42 5.39 3.73 3.50
CA ARG A 42 4.96 2.33 3.67
C ARG A 42 5.12 1.53 2.37
N LEU A 43 4.72 2.10 1.25
CA LEU A 43 4.86 1.44 -0.05
C LEU A 43 6.33 1.18 -0.37
N LEU A 44 7.20 2.17 -0.17
CA LEU A 44 8.63 2.00 -0.42
C LEU A 44 9.24 0.93 0.48
N THR A 45 8.88 0.91 1.77
CA THR A 45 9.37 -0.08 2.72
C THR A 45 9.02 -1.49 2.28
N GLU A 46 7.82 -1.69 1.78
CA GLU A 46 7.32 -3.03 1.44
C GLU A 46 7.75 -3.51 0.05
N VAL A 47 8.07 -2.61 -0.89
CA VAL A 47 8.34 -3.00 -2.27
C VAL A 47 9.76 -2.68 -2.75
N ALA A 48 10.52 -1.87 -2.04
CA ALA A 48 11.80 -1.35 -2.53
C ALA A 48 12.85 -2.43 -2.84
N CYS A 49 12.81 -3.55 -2.11
CA CYS A 49 13.77 -4.64 -2.26
C CYS A 49 13.25 -5.77 -3.14
N ARG A 50 12.12 -5.58 -3.80
CA ARG A 50 11.50 -6.61 -4.63
C ARG A 50 11.30 -6.12 -6.05
N ALA A 51 11.41 -7.06 -6.99
CA ALA A 51 11.08 -6.81 -8.40
C ALA A 51 9.74 -7.47 -8.72
N PHE A 52 8.88 -6.73 -9.40
CA PHE A 52 7.57 -7.24 -9.81
C PHE A 52 7.50 -7.25 -11.33
N ALA A 53 7.04 -8.39 -11.88
CA ALA A 53 6.94 -8.55 -13.33
C ALA A 53 5.81 -7.73 -13.93
N SER A 54 4.77 -7.42 -13.14
CA SER A 54 3.59 -6.70 -13.64
C SER A 54 2.80 -6.11 -12.47
N ALA A 55 1.85 -5.27 -12.78
CA ALA A 55 0.91 -4.75 -11.79
C ALA A 55 0.09 -5.88 -11.14
N ALA A 56 -0.27 -6.90 -11.92
CA ALA A 56 -0.97 -8.07 -11.39
C ALA A 56 -0.13 -8.83 -10.37
N HIS A 57 1.17 -8.96 -10.61
CA HIS A 57 2.09 -9.60 -9.66
C HIS A 57 2.14 -8.82 -8.33
N LEU A 58 2.23 -7.50 -8.41
CA LEU A 58 2.20 -6.65 -7.22
C LEU A 58 0.86 -6.78 -6.48
N ALA A 59 -0.26 -6.79 -7.18
CA ALA A 59 -1.57 -6.95 -6.59
C ALA A 59 -1.71 -8.29 -5.87
N ALA A 60 -1.19 -9.37 -6.46
CA ALA A 60 -1.18 -10.68 -5.83
C ALA A 60 -0.33 -10.68 -4.56
N TYR A 61 0.85 -10.05 -4.60
CA TYR A 61 1.73 -9.93 -3.43
C TYR A 61 1.06 -9.16 -2.31
N ALA A 62 0.32 -8.11 -2.62
CA ALA A 62 -0.41 -7.32 -1.63
C ALA A 62 -1.69 -8.02 -1.13
N GLY A 63 -2.07 -9.14 -1.74
CA GLY A 63 -3.29 -9.84 -1.38
C GLY A 63 -4.56 -9.17 -1.89
N LEU A 64 -4.44 -8.34 -2.93
CA LEU A 64 -5.58 -7.64 -3.53
C LEU A 64 -6.25 -8.45 -4.64
N ALA A 65 -5.49 -9.34 -5.29
CA ALA A 65 -6.04 -10.18 -6.34
C ALA A 65 -7.02 -11.20 -5.75
N PRO A 66 -8.23 -11.31 -6.31
CA PRO A 66 -9.21 -12.30 -5.83
C PRO A 66 -8.68 -13.71 -6.00
N VAL A 67 -9.05 -14.59 -5.07
CA VAL A 67 -8.74 -16.01 -5.14
C VAL A 67 -9.93 -16.74 -5.70
N THR A 68 -9.70 -17.46 -6.81
CA THR A 68 -10.72 -18.30 -7.38
C THR A 68 -10.73 -19.63 -6.62
N ARG A 69 -11.87 -19.96 -6.03
CA ARG A 69 -12.07 -21.26 -5.39
C ARG A 69 -12.91 -22.15 -6.33
N ARG A 70 -12.29 -23.24 -6.74
CA ARG A 70 -12.97 -24.30 -7.49
C ARG A 70 -12.85 -25.57 -6.69
N SER A 71 -13.95 -26.00 -6.12
CA SER A 71 -14.04 -27.26 -5.37
C SER A 71 -15.28 -27.98 -5.88
N GLY A 72 -15.07 -28.89 -6.80
CA GLY A 72 -16.19 -29.61 -7.44
C GLY A 72 -17.01 -28.71 -8.34
N SER A 73 -18.20 -29.20 -8.75
CA SER A 73 -19.10 -28.49 -9.66
C SER A 73 -19.99 -27.45 -8.98
N SER A 74 -20.07 -27.47 -7.66
CA SER A 74 -21.04 -26.66 -6.89
C SER A 74 -20.48 -25.39 -6.28
N ILE A 75 -19.13 -25.25 -6.17
CA ILE A 75 -18.53 -24.08 -5.57
C ILE A 75 -17.61 -23.41 -6.58
N ARG A 76 -18.12 -22.34 -7.18
CA ARG A 76 -17.37 -21.45 -8.07
C ARG A 76 -17.55 -20.03 -7.56
N GLY A 77 -16.45 -19.30 -7.44
CA GLY A 77 -16.53 -17.91 -7.06
C GLY A 77 -15.15 -17.31 -6.78
N GLU A 78 -15.11 -16.01 -6.86
CA GLU A 78 -13.93 -15.25 -6.49
C GLU A 78 -14.13 -14.73 -5.06
N HIS A 79 -13.11 -14.90 -4.24
CA HIS A 79 -13.15 -14.49 -2.84
C HIS A 79 -11.97 -13.57 -2.54
N PRO A 80 -12.11 -12.64 -1.59
CA PRO A 80 -10.98 -11.84 -1.14
C PRO A 80 -9.83 -12.73 -0.66
N SER A 81 -8.61 -12.42 -1.08
CA SER A 81 -7.43 -13.15 -0.63
C SER A 81 -7.17 -12.88 0.85
N ARG A 82 -6.86 -13.92 1.61
CA ARG A 82 -6.38 -13.80 2.98
C ARG A 82 -4.86 -13.91 3.06
N ARG A 83 -4.22 -14.13 1.92
CA ARG A 83 -2.75 -14.22 1.81
C ARG A 83 -2.17 -12.88 1.39
N GLY A 84 -0.87 -12.79 1.39
CA GLY A 84 -0.14 -11.64 0.91
C GLY A 84 0.37 -10.74 2.02
N ASN A 85 0.96 -9.64 1.64
CA ASN A 85 1.51 -8.66 2.56
C ASN A 85 0.40 -7.78 3.12
N LYS A 86 0.05 -8.01 4.37
CA LYS A 86 -1.05 -7.29 5.03
C LYS A 86 -0.76 -5.81 5.23
N ALA A 87 0.50 -5.46 5.49
CA ALA A 87 0.87 -4.05 5.66
C ALA A 87 0.72 -3.28 4.35
N LEU A 88 1.17 -3.87 3.25
CA LEU A 88 1.01 -3.28 1.91
C LEU A 88 -0.47 -3.19 1.52
N LYS A 89 -1.23 -4.24 1.78
CA LYS A 89 -2.67 -4.27 1.52
C LYS A 89 -3.39 -3.13 2.25
N ARG A 90 -3.06 -2.95 3.53
CA ARG A 90 -3.66 -1.89 4.34
C ARG A 90 -3.30 -0.50 3.81
N ALA A 91 -2.03 -0.30 3.44
CA ALA A 91 -1.59 0.98 2.89
C ALA A 91 -2.33 1.33 1.60
N LEU A 92 -2.48 0.36 0.70
CA LEU A 92 -3.20 0.54 -0.55
C LEU A 92 -4.70 0.75 -0.32
N PHE A 93 -5.29 0.05 0.64
CA PHE A 93 -6.69 0.26 1.02
C PHE A 93 -6.92 1.69 1.52
N LEU A 94 -6.06 2.17 2.42
CA LEU A 94 -6.19 3.52 2.96
C LEU A 94 -5.99 4.58 1.87
N SER A 95 -5.06 4.36 0.94
CA SER A 95 -4.85 5.29 -0.17
C SER A 95 -6.04 5.30 -1.13
N ALA A 96 -6.63 4.15 -1.40
CA ALA A 96 -7.84 4.06 -2.22
C ALA A 96 -9.02 4.79 -1.58
N PHE A 97 -9.18 4.64 -0.27
CA PHE A 97 -10.22 5.34 0.47
C PHE A 97 -10.01 6.85 0.42
N ALA A 98 -8.78 7.32 0.64
CA ALA A 98 -8.44 8.73 0.55
C ALA A 98 -8.60 9.27 -0.88
N ALA A 99 -8.36 8.44 -1.90
CA ALA A 99 -8.52 8.82 -3.29
C ALA A 99 -9.97 9.15 -3.68
N LEU A 100 -10.96 8.73 -2.90
CA LEU A 100 -12.36 9.08 -3.15
C LEU A 100 -12.62 10.59 -3.07
N ARG A 101 -11.71 11.35 -2.51
CA ARG A 101 -11.77 12.82 -2.51
C ARG A 101 -11.46 13.42 -3.88
N ASP A 102 -10.72 12.69 -4.71
CA ASP A 102 -10.40 13.11 -6.06
C ASP A 102 -11.59 12.85 -6.98
N PRO A 103 -12.06 13.86 -7.76
CA PRO A 103 -13.26 13.72 -8.58
C PRO A 103 -13.16 12.61 -9.62
N LEU A 104 -11.99 12.42 -10.24
CA LEU A 104 -11.80 11.36 -11.25
C LEU A 104 -11.86 9.98 -10.61
N SER A 105 -11.20 9.81 -9.49
CA SER A 105 -11.22 8.53 -8.76
C SER A 105 -12.61 8.21 -8.25
N ARG A 106 -13.32 9.21 -7.76
CA ARG A 106 -14.69 9.06 -7.28
C ARG A 106 -15.64 8.66 -8.40
N ALA A 107 -15.47 9.23 -9.58
CA ALA A 107 -16.29 8.89 -10.73
C ALA A 107 -16.07 7.45 -11.19
N TYR A 108 -14.86 6.94 -11.02
CA TYR A 108 -14.52 5.56 -11.35
C TYR A 108 -15.11 4.57 -10.35
N TYR A 109 -15.19 4.96 -9.09
CA TYR A 109 -15.73 4.10 -8.05
C TYR A 109 -17.22 3.83 -8.23
#